data_6110599d28c812ec92e42a4439c7e70d
#
_entry.id   6110599d28c812ec92e42a4439c7e70d
#
_cell.length_a   1.000
_cell.length_b   1.000
_cell.length_c   1.000
_cell.angle_alpha   90.00
_cell.angle_beta   90.00
_cell.angle_gamma   90.00
#
_symmetry.space_group_name_H-M   'P 1'
#
loop_
_entity.id
_entity.type
_entity.pdbx_description
1 polymer ?
#
loop_
_entity_poly.entity_id
_entity_poly.type
_entity_poly.pdbx_seq_one_letter_code
_entity_poly.pdbx_strand_id
1 'polypeptide(L)'
;MTKLTLLLCFFITACGLTTTRPKIEMSLAQAAFMAAKEAGADIHASSLFRKAEDYYLKAKSNYRRKYFNKAKEYAILSKKYSEQSEYSAVRKKALEGNAE
;
A
#
# COMPACT_ATOMS: atom_id res chain seq x y z
N MET A 1 -31.18 -34.83 12.61
CA MET A 1 -30.00 -34.17 13.16
C MET A 1 -28.88 -33.99 12.14
N THR A 2 -28.64 -34.94 11.26
CA THR A 2 -27.62 -34.83 10.21
C THR A 2 -27.88 -33.69 9.20
N LYS A 3 -29.15 -33.38 8.91
CA LYS A 3 -29.53 -32.29 7.99
C LYS A 3 -29.24 -30.90 8.57
N LEU A 4 -29.35 -30.74 9.89
CA LEU A 4 -29.06 -29.48 10.59
C LEU A 4 -27.58 -29.23 10.61
N THR A 5 -26.76 -30.27 10.85
CA THR A 5 -25.31 -30.18 10.87
C THR A 5 -24.77 -29.83 9.47
N LEU A 6 -25.34 -30.38 8.43
CA LEU A 6 -24.98 -30.10 7.03
C LEU A 6 -25.32 -28.66 6.64
N LEU A 7 -26.46 -28.15 7.11
CA LEU A 7 -26.89 -26.77 6.88
C LEU A 7 -25.96 -25.79 7.59
N LEU A 8 -25.51 -26.12 8.80
CA LEU A 8 -24.60 -25.29 9.58
C LEU A 8 -23.20 -25.19 8.91
N CYS A 9 -22.73 -26.31 8.34
CA CYS A 9 -21.44 -26.31 7.60
C CYS A 9 -21.50 -25.44 6.36
N PHE A 10 -22.67 -25.35 5.71
CA PHE A 10 -22.84 -24.51 4.52
C PHE A 10 -22.74 -23.01 4.84
N PHE A 11 -23.21 -22.59 6.02
CA PHE A 11 -23.11 -21.18 6.43
C PHE A 11 -21.69 -20.74 6.75
N ILE A 12 -20.84 -21.65 7.22
CA ILE A 12 -19.45 -21.33 7.59
C ILE A 12 -18.59 -21.05 6.34
N THR A 13 -18.87 -21.74 5.24
CA THR A 13 -18.13 -21.55 3.99
C THR A 13 -18.46 -20.24 3.28
N ALA A 14 -19.66 -19.69 3.50
CA ALA A 14 -20.09 -18.45 2.88
C ALA A 14 -19.36 -17.21 3.44
N CYS A 15 -18.87 -17.27 4.69
CA CYS A 15 -18.16 -16.14 5.31
C CYS A 15 -16.75 -15.92 4.77
N GLY A 16 -16.16 -16.92 4.09
CA GLY A 16 -14.82 -16.82 3.50
C GLY A 16 -14.77 -16.18 2.12
N LEU A 17 -15.91 -15.88 1.53
CA LEU A 17 -16.01 -15.36 0.16
C LEU A 17 -16.24 -13.85 0.07
N THR A 18 -16.34 -13.14 1.21
CA THR A 18 -16.52 -11.69 1.21
C THR A 18 -15.16 -11.00 1.05
N THR A 19 -15.01 -10.21 -0.01
CA THR A 19 -13.83 -9.35 -0.21
C THR A 19 -13.82 -8.26 0.86
N THR A 20 -12.77 -8.25 1.67
CA THR A 20 -12.59 -7.26 2.72
C THR A 20 -11.89 -6.02 2.16
N ARG A 21 -12.25 -4.85 2.66
CA ARG A 21 -11.58 -3.59 2.32
C ARG A 21 -10.12 -3.65 2.77
N PRO A 22 -9.15 -3.29 1.91
CA PRO A 22 -7.73 -3.35 2.27
C PRO A 22 -7.31 -2.14 3.12
N LYS A 23 -7.89 -2.00 4.31
CA LYS A 23 -7.62 -0.87 5.21
C LYS A 23 -6.18 -0.83 5.69
N ILE A 24 -5.62 -1.99 6.02
CA ILE A 24 -4.25 -2.11 6.53
C ILE A 24 -3.27 -1.72 5.44
N GLU A 25 -3.42 -2.27 4.23
CA GLU A 25 -2.55 -1.98 3.10
C GLU A 25 -2.61 -0.50 2.71
N MET A 26 -3.80 0.09 2.72
CA MET A 26 -3.99 1.52 2.44
C MET A 26 -3.31 2.38 3.49
N SER A 27 -3.43 2.02 4.76
CA SER A 27 -2.81 2.73 5.87
C SER A 27 -1.28 2.65 5.80
N LEU A 28 -0.75 1.47 5.51
CA LEU A 28 0.70 1.26 5.36
C LEU A 28 1.26 2.03 4.16
N ALA A 29 0.52 2.05 3.06
CA ALA A 29 0.92 2.82 1.87
C ALA A 29 0.96 4.31 2.18
N GLN A 30 -0.05 4.82 2.88
CA GLN A 30 -0.10 6.23 3.29
C GLN A 30 1.08 6.58 4.19
N ALA A 31 1.35 5.77 5.20
CA ALA A 31 2.45 5.98 6.12
C ALA A 31 3.80 5.97 5.41
N ALA A 32 4.01 5.01 4.52
CA ALA A 32 5.25 4.92 3.73
C ALA A 32 5.43 6.11 2.80
N PHE A 33 4.36 6.53 2.15
CA PHE A 33 4.37 7.70 1.25
C PHE A 33 4.69 8.98 2.01
N MET A 34 4.09 9.18 3.17
CA MET A 34 4.36 10.33 4.03
C MET A 34 5.80 10.33 4.55
N ALA A 35 6.31 9.17 4.93
CA ALA A 35 7.71 9.03 5.37
C ALA A 35 8.69 9.37 4.25
N ALA A 36 8.40 8.94 3.03
CA ALA A 36 9.22 9.28 1.87
C ALA A 36 9.23 10.79 1.61
N LYS A 37 8.08 11.43 1.75
CA LYS A 37 7.94 12.87 1.57
C LYS A 37 8.73 13.63 2.64
N GLU A 38 8.64 13.22 3.89
CA GLU A 38 9.38 13.81 5.00
C GLU A 38 10.90 13.64 4.83
N ALA A 39 11.31 12.52 4.24
CA ALA A 39 12.73 12.29 3.93
C ALA A 39 13.24 13.12 2.75
N GLY A 40 12.37 13.85 2.07
CA GLY A 40 12.72 14.65 0.91
C GLY A 40 12.88 13.85 -0.37
N ALA A 41 12.21 12.69 -0.45
CA ALA A 41 12.29 11.83 -1.62
C ALA A 41 11.74 12.50 -2.89
N ASP A 42 10.82 13.43 -2.75
CA ASP A 42 10.28 14.23 -3.85
C ASP A 42 11.38 15.01 -4.58
N ILE A 43 12.43 15.40 -3.86
CA ILE A 43 13.59 16.15 -4.41
C ILE A 43 14.75 15.21 -4.72
N HIS A 44 15.12 14.34 -3.77
CA HIS A 44 16.34 13.54 -3.84
C HIS A 44 16.18 12.20 -4.54
N ALA A 45 14.96 11.69 -4.67
CA ALA A 45 14.66 10.43 -5.34
C ALA A 45 13.36 10.59 -6.14
N SER A 46 13.27 11.64 -6.95
CA SER A 46 12.06 12.08 -7.61
C SER A 46 11.41 11.00 -8.50
N SER A 47 12.21 10.23 -9.22
CA SER A 47 11.70 9.19 -10.12
C SER A 47 10.94 8.10 -9.36
N LEU A 48 11.53 7.56 -8.29
CA LEU A 48 10.90 6.56 -7.44
C LEU A 48 9.71 7.13 -6.68
N PHE A 49 9.85 8.38 -6.22
CA PHE A 49 8.79 9.06 -5.48
C PHE A 49 7.56 9.26 -6.35
N ARG A 50 7.74 9.68 -7.61
CA ARG A 50 6.60 9.87 -8.54
C ARG A 50 5.91 8.55 -8.85
N LYS A 51 6.67 7.47 -8.93
CA LYS A 51 6.12 6.13 -9.12
C LYS A 51 5.25 5.72 -7.91
N ALA A 52 5.78 5.97 -6.71
CA ALA A 52 5.05 5.72 -5.47
C ALA A 52 3.75 6.53 -5.40
N GLU A 53 3.82 7.81 -5.77
CA GLU A 53 2.66 8.71 -5.79
C GLU A 53 1.60 8.22 -6.78
N ASP A 54 2.01 7.83 -7.97
CA ASP A 54 1.10 7.34 -9.01
C ASP A 54 0.33 6.10 -8.51
N TYR A 55 1.03 5.14 -7.92
CA TYR A 55 0.39 3.95 -7.36
C TYR A 55 -0.49 4.29 -6.18
N TYR A 56 -0.09 5.26 -5.35
CA TYR A 56 -0.91 5.69 -4.21
C TYR A 56 -2.24 6.29 -4.67
N LEU A 57 -2.19 7.16 -5.69
CA LEU A 57 -3.40 7.76 -6.25
C LEU A 57 -4.30 6.70 -6.90
N LYS A 58 -3.72 5.73 -7.60
CA LYS A 58 -4.46 4.62 -8.17
C LYS A 58 -5.12 3.75 -7.09
N ALA A 59 -4.40 3.49 -6.01
CA ALA A 59 -4.92 2.74 -4.88
C ALA A 59 -6.14 3.44 -4.28
N LYS A 60 -6.04 4.76 -4.05
CA LYS A 60 -7.14 5.57 -3.50
C LYS A 60 -8.36 5.58 -4.44
N SER A 61 -8.13 5.74 -5.73
CA SER A 61 -9.19 5.76 -6.73
C SER A 61 -9.94 4.42 -6.77
N ASN A 62 -9.20 3.31 -6.81
CA ASN A 62 -9.80 1.98 -6.83
C ASN A 62 -10.51 1.67 -5.52
N TYR A 63 -9.98 2.13 -4.38
CA TYR A 63 -10.61 1.96 -3.08
C TYR A 63 -11.99 2.66 -3.05
N ARG A 64 -12.06 3.89 -3.53
CA ARG A 64 -13.33 4.63 -3.59
C ARG A 64 -14.36 3.97 -4.51
N ARG A 65 -13.88 3.35 -5.60
CA ARG A 65 -14.73 2.61 -6.55
C ARG A 65 -15.09 1.22 -6.07
N LYS A 66 -14.60 0.82 -4.90
CA LYS A 66 -14.81 -0.50 -4.30
C LYS A 66 -14.14 -1.64 -5.08
N TYR A 67 -13.13 -1.32 -5.90
CA TYR A 67 -12.27 -2.32 -6.55
C TYR A 67 -11.14 -2.71 -5.59
N PHE A 68 -11.51 -3.47 -4.55
CA PHE A 68 -10.65 -3.70 -3.40
C PHE A 68 -9.40 -4.52 -3.70
N ASN A 69 -9.48 -5.48 -4.63
CA ASN A 69 -8.31 -6.27 -5.02
C ASN A 69 -7.26 -5.40 -5.72
N LYS A 70 -7.69 -4.53 -6.64
CA LYS A 70 -6.80 -3.59 -7.32
C LYS A 70 -6.27 -2.54 -6.37
N ALA A 71 -7.10 -2.03 -5.47
CA ALA A 71 -6.68 -1.07 -4.46
C ALA A 71 -5.56 -1.66 -3.60
N LYS A 72 -5.71 -2.92 -3.18
CA LYS A 72 -4.69 -3.63 -2.40
C LYS A 72 -3.38 -3.76 -3.17
N GLU A 73 -3.43 -4.20 -4.43
CA GLU A 73 -2.25 -4.33 -5.28
C GLU A 73 -1.50 -3.01 -5.44
N TYR A 74 -2.22 -1.95 -5.75
CA TYR A 74 -1.61 -0.63 -5.91
C TYR A 74 -1.09 -0.06 -4.59
N ALA A 75 -1.76 -0.33 -3.47
CA ALA A 75 -1.28 0.07 -2.15
C ALA A 75 0.05 -0.61 -1.81
N ILE A 76 0.17 -1.90 -2.09
CA ILE A 76 1.40 -2.65 -1.88
C ILE A 76 2.54 -2.09 -2.74
N LEU A 77 2.26 -1.79 -4.01
CA LEU A 77 3.24 -1.20 -4.92
C LEU A 77 3.65 0.20 -4.49
N SER A 78 2.69 1.01 -4.06
CA SER A 78 2.96 2.35 -3.55
C SER A 78 3.88 2.29 -2.33
N LYS A 79 3.59 1.41 -1.39
CA LYS A 79 4.43 1.20 -0.20
C LYS A 79 5.86 0.82 -0.61
N LYS A 80 5.99 -0.12 -1.53
CA LYS A 80 7.30 -0.60 -2.02
C LYS A 80 8.13 0.55 -2.59
N TYR A 81 7.55 1.32 -3.50
CA TYR A 81 8.27 2.42 -4.14
C TYR A 81 8.49 3.60 -3.20
N SER A 82 7.58 3.83 -2.26
CA SER A 82 7.77 4.84 -1.21
C SER A 82 8.98 4.50 -0.35
N GLU A 83 9.10 3.26 0.10
CA GLU A 83 10.23 2.80 0.91
C GLU A 83 11.54 2.88 0.13
N GLN A 84 11.54 2.51 -1.14
CA GLN A 84 12.72 2.63 -2.00
C GLN A 84 13.13 4.08 -2.21
N SER A 85 12.17 4.97 -2.41
CA SER A 85 12.46 6.40 -2.58
C SER A 85 12.97 7.03 -1.29
N GLU A 86 12.41 6.65 -0.15
CA GLU A 86 12.87 7.08 1.16
C GLU A 86 14.33 6.67 1.40
N TYR A 87 14.62 5.40 1.16
CA TYR A 87 15.97 4.86 1.31
C TYR A 87 16.96 5.59 0.41
N SER A 88 16.62 5.80 -0.86
CA SER A 88 17.48 6.52 -1.81
C SER A 88 17.70 7.96 -1.39
N ALA A 89 16.66 8.63 -0.89
CA ALA A 89 16.76 10.02 -0.43
C ALA A 89 17.66 10.15 0.79
N VAL A 90 17.49 9.28 1.77
CA VAL A 90 18.31 9.27 3.00
C VAL A 90 19.76 8.98 2.67
N ARG A 91 20.00 7.99 1.81
CA ARG A 91 21.35 7.63 1.36
C ARG A 91 22.04 8.80 0.63
N LYS A 92 21.32 9.45 -0.26
CA LYS A 92 21.85 10.58 -1.03
C LYS A 92 22.22 11.75 -0.12
N LYS A 93 21.38 12.07 0.85
CA LYS A 93 21.65 13.12 1.85
C LYS A 93 22.88 12.78 2.69
N ALA A 94 23.01 11.52 3.11
CA ALA A 94 24.16 11.08 3.90
C ALA A 94 25.47 11.21 3.12
N LEU A 95 25.45 10.86 1.83
CA LEU A 95 26.62 11.00 0.96
C LEU A 95 26.98 12.46 0.70
N GLU A 96 25.98 13.33 0.53
CA GLU A 96 26.20 14.78 0.35
C GLU A 96 26.73 15.41 1.64
N GLY A 97 26.21 15.01 2.80
CA GLY A 97 26.67 15.49 4.10
C GLY A 97 28.12 15.11 4.40
N ASN A 98 28.57 13.95 3.93
CA ASN A 98 29.96 13.51 4.13
C ASN A 98 30.95 14.17 3.15
N ALA A 99 30.44 14.82 2.10
CA ALA A 99 31.25 15.50 1.11
C ALA A 99 31.66 16.93 1.55
N GLU A 100 31.01 17.45 2.58
CA GLU A 100 31.29 18.76 3.17
C GLU A 100 32.32 18.61 4.31
#